data_0f899cc39a5cce4c7376ded128679901
#
_entry.id   0f899cc39a5cce4c7376ded128679901
#
_cell.length_a   1.000
_cell.length_b   1.000
_cell.length_c   1.000
_cell.angle_alpha   90.00
_cell.angle_beta   90.00
_cell.angle_gamma   90.00
#
_symmetry.space_group_name_H-M   'P 1'
#
loop_
_entity.id
_entity.type
_entity.pdbx_description
1 polymer ?
#
loop_
_entity_poly.entity_id
_entity_poly.type
_entity_poly.pdbx_seq_one_letter_code
_entity_poly.pdbx_strand_id
1 'polypeptide(L)'
;ASGYFDEVVAEDLVFCIKARTKGYMCAFNISTVCEEEYPIDYLAFKKRHNKWTQGNMEFIKRYTLPILKSKMAWFEKMDIFLFTYNLPLTAFFTLYILINVSILPLLGYTLHYPAWLIVPTIVFFVAPMTNDFITYTFTDRKLPLLHVLKYMFCTFVLYGSMFWVSLKASFLGMFPKTKAKFLVTPKDTHNISFKEAVFFNKDELAFAAVLSTISISCSHSILPVLLITTPSVLCVWLTTMSN
;
A
#
# COMPACT_ATOMS: atom_id res chain seq x y z
N ALA A 1 18.07 -4.69 -26.70
CA ALA A 1 18.61 -5.55 -25.63
C ALA A 1 17.51 -6.31 -24.89
N SER A 2 16.37 -5.69 -24.60
CA SER A 2 15.26 -6.30 -23.81
C SER A 2 14.33 -7.22 -24.62
N GLY A 3 14.36 -7.18 -25.94
CA GLY A 3 13.37 -7.83 -26.80
C GLY A 3 12.06 -7.04 -26.83
N TYR A 4 10.94 -7.73 -27.08
CA TYR A 4 9.60 -7.13 -27.01
C TYR A 4 9.24 -6.70 -25.60
N PHE A 5 8.49 -5.59 -25.49
CA PHE A 5 7.83 -5.24 -24.23
C PHE A 5 6.77 -6.29 -23.93
N ASP A 6 6.80 -6.82 -22.70
CA ASP A 6 5.72 -7.69 -22.26
C ASP A 6 4.46 -6.85 -22.01
N GLU A 7 3.30 -7.41 -22.36
CA GLU A 7 2.00 -6.82 -22.00
C GLU A 7 1.76 -7.00 -20.50
N VAL A 8 2.41 -6.18 -19.69
CA VAL A 8 2.27 -6.13 -18.23
C VAL A 8 2.07 -4.69 -17.80
N VAL A 9 1.36 -4.49 -16.70
CA VAL A 9 1.06 -3.14 -16.18
C VAL A 9 2.30 -2.45 -15.59
N ALA A 10 3.29 -3.23 -15.14
CA ALA A 10 4.57 -2.74 -14.61
C ALA A 10 5.68 -2.89 -15.68
N GLU A 11 5.49 -2.30 -16.85
CA GLU A 11 6.40 -2.44 -18.00
C GLU A 11 7.79 -1.86 -17.74
N ASP A 12 7.87 -0.77 -16.98
CA ASP A 12 9.11 -0.13 -16.55
C ASP A 12 9.96 -1.05 -15.68
N LEU A 13 9.34 -1.66 -14.67
CA LEU A 13 9.99 -2.63 -13.79
C LEU A 13 10.47 -3.86 -14.56
N VAL A 14 9.63 -4.39 -15.46
CA VAL A 14 9.98 -5.54 -16.31
C VAL A 14 11.14 -5.19 -17.24
N PHE A 15 11.14 -4.01 -17.83
CA PHE A 15 12.24 -3.54 -18.67
C PHE A 15 13.56 -3.52 -17.89
N CYS A 16 13.57 -2.90 -16.71
CA CYS A 16 14.75 -2.84 -15.85
C CYS A 16 15.29 -4.24 -15.49
N ILE A 17 14.41 -5.17 -15.10
CA ILE A 17 14.80 -6.54 -14.73
C ILE A 17 15.34 -7.31 -15.93
N LYS A 18 14.71 -7.21 -17.10
CA LYS A 18 15.23 -7.84 -18.32
C LYS A 18 16.60 -7.31 -18.72
N ALA A 19 16.84 -6.00 -18.58
CA ALA A 19 18.14 -5.40 -18.81
C ALA A 19 19.17 -5.94 -17.81
N ARG A 20 18.85 -5.96 -16.51
CA ARG A 20 19.73 -6.44 -15.45
C ARG A 20 20.09 -7.93 -15.60
N THR A 21 19.10 -8.78 -15.90
CA THR A 21 19.36 -10.22 -16.10
C THR A 21 20.25 -10.53 -17.31
N LYS A 22 20.34 -9.60 -18.28
CA LYS A 22 21.26 -9.67 -19.42
C LYS A 22 22.62 -9.01 -19.15
N GLY A 23 22.86 -8.50 -17.93
CA GLY A 23 24.12 -7.90 -17.51
C GLY A 23 24.25 -6.39 -17.79
N TYR A 24 23.19 -5.72 -18.26
CA TYR A 24 23.18 -4.27 -18.41
C TYR A 24 22.95 -3.57 -17.09
N MET A 25 23.59 -2.42 -16.88
CA MET A 25 23.35 -1.57 -15.72
C MET A 25 22.28 -0.53 -16.05
N CYS A 26 21.36 -0.31 -15.11
CA CYS A 26 20.48 0.85 -15.16
C CYS A 26 21.13 1.99 -14.40
N ALA A 27 21.30 3.15 -15.05
CA ALA A 27 21.86 4.34 -14.43
C ALA A 27 20.78 5.40 -14.26
N PHE A 28 20.80 6.07 -13.12
CA PHE A 28 19.94 7.24 -12.86
C PHE A 28 20.68 8.50 -13.32
N ASN A 29 20.01 9.31 -14.16
CA ASN A 29 20.54 10.61 -14.59
C ASN A 29 19.85 11.74 -13.84
N ILE A 30 20.53 12.31 -12.85
CA ILE A 30 20.02 13.39 -12.01
C ILE A 30 19.74 14.70 -12.77
N SER A 31 20.37 14.91 -13.93
CA SER A 31 20.17 16.10 -14.73
C SER A 31 18.93 16.04 -15.65
N THR A 32 18.34 14.86 -15.78
CA THR A 32 17.09 14.69 -16.56
C THR A 32 15.89 14.81 -15.64
N VAL A 33 15.20 15.93 -15.75
CA VAL A 33 13.98 16.22 -14.96
C VAL A 33 12.77 15.85 -15.82
N CYS A 34 11.88 15.03 -15.26
CA CYS A 34 10.57 14.72 -15.82
C CYS A 34 9.50 15.24 -14.88
N GLU A 35 8.49 15.88 -15.44
CA GLU A 35 7.30 16.29 -14.69
C GLU A 35 6.30 15.13 -14.67
N GLU A 36 5.74 14.85 -13.50
CA GLU A 36 4.70 13.83 -13.30
C GLU A 36 3.45 14.46 -12.69
N GLU A 37 2.28 14.11 -13.24
CA GLU A 37 1.00 14.46 -12.64
C GLU A 37 0.61 13.43 -11.58
N TYR A 38 0.43 13.90 -10.36
CA TYR A 38 -0.09 13.08 -9.27
C TYR A 38 -1.60 12.86 -9.40
N PRO A 39 -2.13 11.78 -8.76
CA PRO A 39 -3.58 11.63 -8.62
C PRO A 39 -4.21 12.88 -7.99
N ILE A 40 -5.23 13.41 -8.65
CA ILE A 40 -5.89 14.68 -8.26
C ILE A 40 -6.69 14.56 -6.96
N ASP A 41 -7.19 13.37 -6.64
CA ASP A 41 -8.03 13.09 -5.49
C ASP A 41 -7.75 11.70 -4.89
N TYR A 42 -8.41 11.40 -3.79
CA TYR A 42 -8.32 10.12 -3.11
C TYR A 42 -8.76 8.93 -3.98
N LEU A 43 -9.84 9.09 -4.77
CA LEU A 43 -10.35 8.00 -5.60
C LEU A 43 -9.42 7.67 -6.78
N ALA A 44 -8.80 8.69 -7.36
CA ALA A 44 -7.77 8.53 -8.37
C ALA A 44 -6.54 7.82 -7.79
N PHE A 45 -6.11 8.18 -6.56
CA PHE A 45 -5.04 7.48 -5.86
C PHE A 45 -5.40 6.02 -5.57
N LYS A 46 -6.61 5.74 -5.09
CA LYS A 46 -7.12 4.38 -4.83
C LYS A 46 -7.08 3.51 -6.09
N LYS A 47 -7.48 4.05 -7.25
CA LYS A 47 -7.38 3.37 -8.56
C LYS A 47 -5.92 3.11 -8.94
N ARG A 48 -5.03 4.11 -8.78
CA ARG A 48 -3.59 3.97 -9.05
C ARG A 48 -2.96 2.90 -8.16
N HIS A 49 -3.25 2.92 -6.86
CA HIS A 49 -2.75 1.94 -5.90
C HIS A 49 -3.20 0.51 -6.23
N ASN A 50 -4.47 0.31 -6.56
CA ASN A 50 -4.99 -0.97 -7.03
C ASN A 50 -4.26 -1.48 -8.27
N LYS A 51 -4.05 -0.61 -9.27
CA LYS A 51 -3.29 -0.92 -10.49
C LYS A 51 -1.86 -1.35 -10.15
N TRP A 52 -1.17 -0.63 -9.29
CA TRP A 52 0.20 -0.96 -8.86
C TRP A 52 0.27 -2.29 -8.13
N THR A 53 -0.66 -2.56 -7.22
CA THR A 53 -0.70 -3.85 -6.51
C THR A 53 -0.91 -5.02 -7.47
N GLN A 54 -1.83 -4.87 -8.44
CA GLN A 54 -2.04 -5.90 -9.46
C GLN A 54 -0.82 -6.08 -10.36
N GLY A 55 -0.17 -4.99 -10.78
CA GLY A 55 1.06 -5.02 -11.56
C GLY A 55 2.20 -5.72 -10.83
N ASN A 56 2.39 -5.41 -9.55
CA ASN A 56 3.38 -6.09 -8.70
C ASN A 56 3.08 -7.59 -8.57
N MET A 57 1.81 -7.98 -8.38
CA MET A 57 1.44 -9.40 -8.32
C MET A 57 1.72 -10.13 -9.64
N GLU A 58 1.44 -9.50 -10.77
CA GLU A 58 1.75 -10.05 -12.08
C GLU A 58 3.27 -10.19 -12.28
N PHE A 59 4.03 -9.18 -11.89
CA PHE A 59 5.50 -9.20 -11.90
C PHE A 59 6.05 -10.34 -11.03
N ILE A 60 5.59 -10.45 -9.80
CA ILE A 60 6.01 -11.49 -8.85
C ILE A 60 5.81 -12.88 -9.46
N LYS A 61 4.63 -13.16 -10.01
CA LYS A 61 4.33 -14.47 -10.62
C LYS A 61 5.23 -14.82 -11.80
N ARG A 62 5.58 -13.83 -12.62
CA ARG A 62 6.35 -14.08 -13.86
C ARG A 62 7.85 -14.04 -13.65
N TYR A 63 8.35 -13.17 -12.77
CA TYR A 63 9.77 -12.82 -12.71
C TYR A 63 10.50 -13.28 -11.45
N THR A 64 9.83 -13.71 -10.38
CA THR A 64 10.49 -14.20 -9.16
C THR A 64 11.48 -15.33 -9.47
N LEU A 65 11.05 -16.36 -10.16
CA LEU A 65 11.92 -17.49 -10.46
C LEU A 65 13.06 -17.14 -11.45
N PRO A 66 12.85 -16.41 -12.54
CA PRO A 66 13.92 -15.88 -13.38
C PRO A 66 14.94 -15.02 -12.61
N ILE A 67 14.50 -14.16 -11.70
CA ILE A 67 15.39 -13.31 -10.87
C ILE A 67 16.25 -14.22 -9.96
N LEU A 68 15.64 -15.16 -9.26
CA LEU A 68 16.36 -16.09 -8.37
C LEU A 68 17.43 -16.89 -9.11
N LYS A 69 17.15 -17.34 -10.34
CA LYS A 69 18.08 -18.10 -11.19
C LYS A 69 19.12 -17.21 -11.92
N SER A 70 18.97 -15.88 -11.89
CA SER A 70 19.88 -14.96 -12.57
C SER A 70 21.24 -14.90 -11.89
N LYS A 71 22.24 -14.39 -12.62
CA LYS A 71 23.60 -14.11 -12.10
C LYS A 71 23.72 -12.81 -11.30
N MET A 72 22.59 -12.14 -11.01
CA MET A 72 22.57 -10.90 -10.21
C MET A 72 23.06 -11.17 -8.80
N ALA A 73 23.68 -10.17 -8.17
CA ALA A 73 24.12 -10.28 -6.78
C ALA A 73 22.93 -10.48 -5.84
N TRP A 74 23.15 -11.16 -4.73
CA TRP A 74 22.06 -11.51 -3.80
C TRP A 74 21.37 -10.28 -3.22
N PHE A 75 22.14 -9.21 -2.92
CA PHE A 75 21.59 -7.96 -2.39
C PHE A 75 20.71 -7.23 -3.41
N GLU A 76 21.04 -7.28 -4.72
CA GLU A 76 20.18 -6.75 -5.79
C GLU A 76 18.85 -7.52 -5.86
N LYS A 77 18.90 -8.85 -5.73
CA LYS A 77 17.68 -9.68 -5.69
C LYS A 77 16.81 -9.33 -4.49
N MET A 78 17.42 -9.15 -3.32
CA MET A 78 16.71 -8.76 -2.11
C MET A 78 16.06 -7.38 -2.25
N ASP A 79 16.77 -6.41 -2.81
CA ASP A 79 16.25 -5.06 -3.05
C ASP A 79 15.02 -5.09 -3.97
N ILE A 80 15.10 -5.82 -5.08
CA ILE A 80 13.97 -6.01 -5.99
C ILE A 80 12.79 -6.66 -5.28
N PHE A 81 13.02 -7.68 -4.46
CA PHE A 81 11.95 -8.34 -3.72
C PHE A 81 11.32 -7.43 -2.67
N LEU A 82 12.11 -6.71 -1.88
CA LEU A 82 11.60 -5.76 -0.90
C LEU A 82 10.73 -4.69 -1.57
N PHE A 83 11.16 -4.18 -2.72
CA PHE A 83 10.39 -3.19 -3.47
C PHE A 83 9.09 -3.77 -4.05
N THR A 84 9.14 -4.92 -4.71
CA THR A 84 8.00 -5.48 -5.43
C THR A 84 6.98 -6.16 -4.52
N TYR A 85 7.43 -6.75 -3.41
CA TYR A 85 6.56 -7.39 -2.43
C TYR A 85 5.93 -6.41 -1.44
N ASN A 86 6.36 -5.16 -1.40
CA ASN A 86 5.86 -4.16 -0.46
C ASN A 86 4.33 -4.10 -0.43
N LEU A 87 3.67 -3.90 -1.58
CA LEU A 87 2.21 -3.83 -1.65
C LEU A 87 1.52 -5.18 -1.33
N PRO A 88 1.94 -6.32 -1.88
CA PRO A 88 1.40 -7.63 -1.49
C PRO A 88 1.66 -8.03 -0.04
N LEU A 89 2.76 -7.59 0.57
CA LEU A 89 3.02 -7.82 2.00
C LEU A 89 1.91 -7.25 2.90
N THR A 90 1.26 -6.18 2.50
CA THR A 90 0.07 -5.65 3.18
C THR A 90 -1.04 -6.71 3.31
N ALA A 91 -1.24 -7.54 2.28
CA ALA A 91 -2.20 -8.63 2.33
C ALA A 91 -1.79 -9.73 3.34
N PHE A 92 -0.51 -10.12 3.34
CA PHE A 92 0.00 -11.08 4.32
C PHE A 92 -0.09 -10.55 5.75
N PHE A 93 0.20 -9.28 5.95
CA PHE A 93 0.06 -8.64 7.26
C PHE A 93 -1.40 -8.63 7.73
N THR A 94 -2.36 -8.35 6.85
CA THR A 94 -3.80 -8.44 7.17
C THR A 94 -4.21 -9.85 7.55
N LEU A 95 -3.74 -10.87 6.81
CA LEU A 95 -3.98 -12.27 7.15
C LEU A 95 -3.37 -12.65 8.49
N TYR A 96 -2.14 -12.21 8.77
CA TYR A 96 -1.50 -12.40 10.08
C TYR A 96 -2.35 -11.83 11.22
N ILE A 97 -2.86 -10.60 11.07
CA ILE A 97 -3.75 -9.99 12.07
C ILE A 97 -5.02 -10.82 12.22
N LEU A 98 -5.68 -11.22 11.13
CA LEU A 98 -6.90 -12.04 11.18
C LEU A 98 -6.66 -13.36 11.92
N ILE A 99 -5.55 -14.04 11.69
CA ILE A 99 -5.18 -15.26 12.42
C ILE A 99 -5.07 -14.97 13.91
N ASN A 100 -4.38 -13.89 14.29
CA ASN A 100 -4.16 -13.55 15.70
C ASN A 100 -5.44 -13.10 16.42
N VAL A 101 -6.34 -12.39 15.76
CA VAL A 101 -7.55 -11.86 16.41
C VAL A 101 -8.76 -12.78 16.33
N SER A 102 -8.72 -13.83 15.49
CA SER A 102 -9.83 -14.76 15.32
C SER A 102 -9.44 -16.21 15.55
N ILE A 103 -8.53 -16.76 14.74
CA ILE A 103 -8.24 -18.20 14.75
C ILE A 103 -7.60 -18.62 16.09
N LEU A 104 -6.58 -17.91 16.57
CA LEU A 104 -5.92 -18.26 17.81
C LEU A 104 -6.85 -18.17 19.03
N PRO A 105 -7.66 -17.12 19.22
CA PRO A 105 -8.65 -17.08 20.30
C PRO A 105 -9.70 -18.20 20.21
N LEU A 106 -10.18 -18.53 19.01
CA LEU A 106 -11.13 -19.65 18.82
C LEU A 106 -10.52 -21.02 19.14
N LEU A 107 -9.21 -21.17 19.02
CA LEU A 107 -8.47 -22.36 19.43
C LEU A 107 -8.13 -22.38 20.92
N GLY A 108 -8.60 -21.39 21.70
CA GLY A 108 -8.35 -21.29 23.13
C GLY A 108 -7.05 -20.59 23.52
N TYR A 109 -6.29 -20.05 22.55
CA TYR A 109 -5.10 -19.24 22.83
C TYR A 109 -5.52 -17.80 23.12
N THR A 110 -5.61 -17.42 24.37
CA THR A 110 -5.93 -16.04 24.77
C THR A 110 -4.69 -15.16 24.63
N LEU A 111 -4.65 -14.34 23.59
CA LEU A 111 -3.63 -13.32 23.47
C LEU A 111 -4.08 -12.08 24.24
N HIS A 112 -3.28 -11.70 25.25
CA HIS A 112 -3.50 -10.45 25.97
C HIS A 112 -2.82 -9.31 25.21
N TYR A 113 -3.61 -8.31 24.81
CA TYR A 113 -3.11 -7.10 24.11
C TYR A 113 -3.02 -5.94 25.11
N PRO A 114 -1.92 -5.77 25.83
CA PRO A 114 -1.78 -4.66 26.77
C PRO A 114 -1.77 -3.33 26.01
N ALA A 115 -2.39 -2.30 26.58
CA ALA A 115 -2.54 -0.99 25.93
C ALA A 115 -1.21 -0.35 25.49
N TRP A 116 -0.10 -0.67 26.18
CA TRP A 116 1.23 -0.15 25.81
C TRP A 116 1.72 -0.62 24.44
N LEU A 117 1.19 -1.73 23.87
CA LEU A 117 1.52 -2.18 22.51
C LEU A 117 1.12 -1.17 21.42
N ILE A 118 0.23 -0.23 21.74
CA ILE A 118 -0.09 0.84 20.79
C ILE A 118 1.12 1.74 20.52
N VAL A 119 2.03 1.89 21.47
CA VAL A 119 3.21 2.76 21.33
C VAL A 119 4.17 2.26 20.25
N PRO A 120 4.73 1.02 20.30
CA PRO A 120 5.58 0.50 19.24
C PRO A 120 4.85 0.42 17.89
N THR A 121 3.55 0.20 17.91
CA THR A 121 2.75 0.16 16.68
C THR A 121 2.63 1.55 16.03
N ILE A 122 2.38 2.59 16.82
CA ILE A 122 2.41 3.98 16.32
C ILE A 122 3.81 4.33 15.81
N VAL A 123 4.86 3.99 16.56
CA VAL A 123 6.25 4.23 16.13
C VAL A 123 6.53 3.55 14.79
N PHE A 124 6.10 2.32 14.60
CA PHE A 124 6.26 1.61 13.33
C PHE A 124 5.58 2.32 12.15
N PHE A 125 4.38 2.86 12.36
CA PHE A 125 3.66 3.62 11.32
C PHE A 125 4.25 5.01 11.07
N VAL A 126 4.79 5.66 12.10
CA VAL A 126 5.38 7.02 11.99
C VAL A 126 6.82 6.98 11.47
N ALA A 127 7.57 5.91 11.75
CA ALA A 127 8.98 5.79 11.36
C ALA A 127 9.24 6.06 9.86
N PRO A 128 8.44 5.52 8.90
CA PRO A 128 8.62 5.85 7.48
C PRO A 128 8.44 7.33 7.14
N MET A 129 7.64 8.05 7.96
CA MET A 129 7.37 9.49 7.78
C MET A 129 8.40 10.38 8.47
N THR A 130 9.36 9.80 9.21
CA THR A 130 10.35 10.56 9.98
C THR A 130 11.21 11.43 9.06
N ASN A 131 11.60 10.91 7.92
CA ASN A 131 12.37 11.67 6.93
C ASN A 131 11.60 12.89 6.42
N ASP A 132 10.32 12.73 6.09
CA ASP A 132 9.45 13.82 5.65
C ASP A 132 9.26 14.84 6.77
N PHE A 133 9.06 14.36 8.01
CA PHE A 133 8.95 15.24 9.18
C PHE A 133 10.21 16.10 9.37
N ILE A 134 11.39 15.50 9.30
CA ILE A 134 12.67 16.21 9.44
C ILE A 134 12.83 17.21 8.28
N THR A 135 12.61 16.77 7.05
CA THR A 135 12.77 17.59 5.86
C THR A 135 11.85 18.81 5.88
N TYR A 136 10.57 18.63 6.16
CA TYR A 136 9.59 19.71 6.14
C TYR A 136 9.65 20.63 7.37
N THR A 137 10.19 20.13 8.49
CA THR A 137 10.28 20.93 9.73
C THR A 137 11.61 21.69 9.82
N PHE A 138 12.73 21.06 9.45
CA PHE A 138 14.07 21.56 9.77
C PHE A 138 14.93 21.95 8.57
N THR A 139 14.53 21.54 7.33
CA THR A 139 15.28 21.90 6.12
C THR A 139 14.67 23.11 5.40
N ASP A 140 15.03 23.34 4.15
CA ASP A 140 14.77 24.57 3.38
C ASP A 140 13.29 25.00 3.28
N ARG A 141 12.35 24.08 3.46
CA ARG A 141 10.92 24.39 3.32
C ARG A 141 10.25 24.91 4.60
N LYS A 142 10.81 24.63 5.79
CA LYS A 142 10.36 25.13 7.12
C LYS A 142 8.85 25.35 7.24
N LEU A 143 8.06 24.33 6.95
CA LEU A 143 6.61 24.43 7.08
C LEU A 143 6.20 24.55 8.55
N PRO A 144 5.13 25.28 8.87
CA PRO A 144 4.58 25.29 10.22
C PRO A 144 4.28 23.88 10.71
N LEU A 145 4.65 23.58 11.97
CA LEU A 145 4.50 22.24 12.56
C LEU A 145 3.08 21.67 12.38
N LEU A 146 2.05 22.51 12.51
CA LEU A 146 0.66 22.07 12.32
C LEU A 146 0.39 21.54 10.89
N HIS A 147 1.00 22.16 9.87
CA HIS A 147 0.89 21.67 8.49
C HIS A 147 1.59 20.31 8.31
N VAL A 148 2.76 20.14 8.92
CA VAL A 148 3.49 18.87 8.88
C VAL A 148 2.68 17.77 9.57
N LEU A 149 2.12 18.03 10.75
CA LEU A 149 1.27 17.08 11.46
C LEU A 149 0.00 16.73 10.68
N LYS A 150 -0.65 17.72 10.05
CA LYS A 150 -1.79 17.49 9.16
C LYS A 150 -1.40 16.60 7.97
N TYR A 151 -0.26 16.90 7.34
CA TYR A 151 0.29 16.08 6.25
C TYR A 151 0.51 14.63 6.70
N MET A 152 1.18 14.41 7.82
CA MET A 152 1.42 13.07 8.36
C MET A 152 0.12 12.33 8.64
N PHE A 153 -0.86 13.01 9.23
CA PHE A 153 -2.18 12.42 9.49
C PHE A 153 -2.92 12.05 8.20
N CYS A 154 -2.94 12.95 7.20
CA CYS A 154 -3.54 12.64 5.90
C CYS A 154 -2.82 11.48 5.21
N THR A 155 -1.50 11.43 5.28
CA THR A 155 -0.68 10.33 4.74
C THR A 155 -0.99 9.00 5.43
N PHE A 156 -1.13 9.01 6.76
CA PHE A 156 -1.57 7.83 7.52
C PHE A 156 -2.95 7.33 7.07
N VAL A 157 -3.93 8.25 6.91
CA VAL A 157 -5.27 7.88 6.43
C VAL A 157 -5.21 7.37 4.99
N LEU A 158 -4.46 8.05 4.12
CA LEU A 158 -4.32 7.71 2.71
C LEU A 158 -3.78 6.28 2.51
N TYR A 159 -2.61 5.99 3.08
CA TYR A 159 -1.98 4.68 2.93
C TYR A 159 -2.63 3.59 3.78
N GLY A 160 -3.07 3.94 5.00
CA GLY A 160 -3.74 3.01 5.88
C GLY A 160 -5.09 2.52 5.34
N SER A 161 -5.82 3.35 4.59
CA SER A 161 -7.08 2.94 3.95
C SER A 161 -6.87 2.00 2.74
N MET A 162 -5.64 1.89 2.24
CA MET A 162 -5.31 0.98 1.12
C MET A 162 -5.19 -0.50 1.52
N PHE A 163 -5.27 -0.85 2.81
CA PHE A 163 -5.17 -2.25 3.26
C PHE A 163 -6.17 -3.16 2.56
N TRP A 164 -7.44 -2.77 2.49
CA TRP A 164 -8.46 -3.55 1.79
C TRP A 164 -8.18 -3.65 0.30
N VAL A 165 -7.82 -2.55 -0.33
CA VAL A 165 -7.49 -2.50 -1.77
C VAL A 165 -6.32 -3.43 -2.08
N SER A 166 -5.26 -3.38 -1.27
CA SER A 166 -4.07 -4.23 -1.43
C SER A 166 -4.40 -5.70 -1.19
N LEU A 167 -5.18 -6.02 -0.15
CA LEU A 167 -5.63 -7.38 0.13
C LEU A 167 -6.42 -7.96 -1.04
N LYS A 168 -7.44 -7.23 -1.50
CA LYS A 168 -8.29 -7.64 -2.62
C LYS A 168 -7.50 -7.81 -3.91
N ALA A 169 -6.64 -6.84 -4.25
CA ALA A 169 -5.83 -6.88 -5.46
C ALA A 169 -4.79 -8.01 -5.42
N SER A 170 -4.15 -8.24 -4.29
CA SER A 170 -3.18 -9.32 -4.11
C SER A 170 -3.85 -10.68 -4.19
N PHE A 171 -4.99 -10.86 -3.51
CA PHE A 171 -5.74 -12.10 -3.56
C PHE A 171 -6.22 -12.43 -4.99
N LEU A 172 -6.85 -11.47 -5.66
CA LEU A 172 -7.27 -11.63 -7.06
C LEU A 172 -6.07 -11.88 -7.98
N GLY A 173 -4.96 -11.20 -7.72
CA GLY A 173 -3.71 -11.37 -8.46
C GLY A 173 -3.07 -12.76 -8.32
N MET A 174 -3.40 -13.54 -7.29
CA MET A 174 -2.92 -14.92 -7.13
C MET A 174 -3.49 -15.86 -8.19
N PHE A 175 -4.69 -15.60 -8.71
CA PHE A 175 -5.32 -16.48 -9.69
C PHE A 175 -4.66 -16.34 -11.07
N PRO A 176 -4.38 -17.49 -11.75
CA PRO A 176 -3.63 -17.48 -13.02
C PRO A 176 -4.31 -16.71 -14.16
N LYS A 177 -5.64 -16.67 -14.16
CA LYS A 177 -6.44 -16.03 -15.22
C LYS A 177 -6.61 -14.52 -15.05
N THR A 178 -6.21 -13.93 -13.92
CA THR A 178 -6.36 -12.50 -13.67
C THR A 178 -5.19 -11.76 -14.29
N LYS A 179 -5.45 -10.97 -15.32
CA LYS A 179 -4.50 -10.00 -15.89
C LYS A 179 -4.76 -8.64 -15.26
N ALA A 180 -3.73 -7.93 -14.90
CA ALA A 180 -3.83 -6.53 -14.49
C ALA A 180 -4.36 -5.72 -15.68
N LYS A 181 -5.35 -4.83 -15.40
CA LYS A 181 -5.90 -3.95 -16.41
C LYS A 181 -5.25 -2.58 -16.31
N PHE A 182 -4.81 -2.06 -17.43
CA PHE A 182 -4.38 -0.67 -17.51
C PHE A 182 -5.60 0.24 -17.40
N LEU A 183 -5.71 0.94 -16.29
CA LEU A 183 -6.76 1.94 -16.05
C LEU A 183 -6.11 3.33 -16.07
N VAL A 184 -6.62 4.20 -16.92
CA VAL A 184 -6.21 5.61 -16.93
C VAL A 184 -6.70 6.26 -15.64
N THR A 185 -5.80 6.99 -14.98
CA THR A 185 -6.16 7.77 -13.78
C THR A 185 -7.00 8.97 -14.24
N PRO A 186 -8.17 9.23 -13.65
CA PRO A 186 -8.97 10.41 -13.98
C PRO A 186 -8.18 11.69 -13.74
N LYS A 187 -8.39 12.68 -14.61
CA LYS A 187 -7.75 14.01 -14.51
C LYS A 187 -8.74 15.12 -14.16
N ASP A 188 -10.03 14.80 -14.13
CA ASP A 188 -11.10 15.76 -13.84
C ASP A 188 -11.52 15.62 -12.39
N THR A 189 -11.62 16.75 -11.68
CA THR A 189 -12.15 16.83 -10.32
C THR A 189 -13.67 16.94 -10.36
N HIS A 190 -14.34 16.17 -9.51
CA HIS A 190 -15.78 16.26 -9.30
C HIS A 190 -16.04 16.49 -7.81
N ASN A 191 -16.92 17.45 -7.50
CA ASN A 191 -17.38 17.62 -6.12
C ASN A 191 -18.14 16.37 -5.68
N ILE A 192 -17.59 15.65 -4.70
CA ILE A 192 -18.18 14.41 -4.17
C ILE A 192 -18.91 14.72 -2.87
N SER A 193 -20.20 14.44 -2.82
CA SER A 193 -21.00 14.56 -1.61
C SER A 193 -20.62 13.49 -0.59
N PHE A 194 -20.94 13.73 0.69
CA PHE A 194 -20.69 12.75 1.75
C PHE A 194 -21.34 11.39 1.47
N LYS A 195 -22.55 11.37 0.91
CA LYS A 195 -23.25 10.12 0.55
C LYS A 195 -22.51 9.34 -0.52
N GLU A 196 -22.02 10.03 -1.54
CA GLU A 196 -21.20 9.42 -2.59
C GLU A 196 -19.85 8.93 -2.04
N ALA A 197 -19.21 9.69 -1.15
CA ALA A 197 -17.98 9.27 -0.50
C ALA A 197 -18.17 7.97 0.30
N VAL A 198 -19.25 7.84 1.04
CA VAL A 198 -19.63 6.60 1.73
C VAL A 198 -19.85 5.45 0.73
N PHE A 199 -20.55 5.72 -0.37
CA PHE A 199 -20.81 4.70 -1.38
C PHE A 199 -19.51 4.23 -2.07
N PHE A 200 -18.60 5.13 -2.43
CA PHE A 200 -17.33 4.79 -3.05
C PHE A 200 -16.36 4.06 -2.13
N ASN A 201 -16.51 4.23 -0.82
CA ASN A 201 -15.68 3.58 0.21
C ASN A 201 -16.41 2.48 1.00
N LYS A 202 -17.54 1.98 0.49
CA LYS A 202 -18.35 0.95 1.17
C LYS A 202 -17.57 -0.33 1.47
N ASP A 203 -16.66 -0.74 0.60
CA ASP A 203 -15.85 -1.95 0.77
C ASP A 203 -14.85 -1.78 1.92
N GLU A 204 -14.22 -0.62 2.05
CA GLU A 204 -13.31 -0.27 3.15
C GLU A 204 -14.08 -0.18 4.48
N LEU A 205 -15.26 0.43 4.46
CA LEU A 205 -16.13 0.53 5.65
C LEU A 205 -16.60 -0.86 6.09
N ALA A 206 -17.03 -1.70 5.15
CA ALA A 206 -17.43 -3.08 5.43
C ALA A 206 -16.26 -3.89 6.01
N PHE A 207 -15.06 -3.74 5.42
CA PHE A 207 -13.84 -4.37 5.92
C PHE A 207 -13.51 -3.93 7.35
N ALA A 208 -13.56 -2.63 7.65
CA ALA A 208 -13.34 -2.10 8.99
C ALA A 208 -14.37 -2.64 9.98
N ALA A 209 -15.65 -2.66 9.62
CA ALA A 209 -16.73 -3.18 10.48
C ALA A 209 -16.55 -4.68 10.78
N VAL A 210 -16.29 -5.49 9.75
CA VAL A 210 -16.08 -6.94 9.90
C VAL A 210 -14.86 -7.21 10.78
N LEU A 211 -13.72 -6.56 10.48
CA LEU A 211 -12.48 -6.76 11.22
C LEU A 211 -12.60 -6.33 12.69
N SER A 212 -13.28 -5.19 12.97
CA SER A 212 -13.56 -4.73 14.32
C SER A 212 -14.47 -5.70 15.07
N THR A 213 -15.53 -6.19 14.41
CA THR A 213 -16.48 -7.15 15.02
C THR A 213 -15.76 -8.45 15.38
N ILE A 214 -14.95 -9.00 14.47
CA ILE A 214 -14.17 -10.21 14.73
C ILE A 214 -13.21 -9.97 15.91
N SER A 215 -12.47 -8.86 15.91
CA SER A 215 -11.51 -8.56 16.97
C SER A 215 -12.19 -8.42 18.34
N ILE A 216 -13.30 -7.72 18.41
CA ILE A 216 -14.06 -7.55 19.67
C ILE A 216 -14.66 -8.88 20.12
N SER A 217 -15.27 -9.64 19.21
CA SER A 217 -15.97 -10.89 19.56
C SER A 217 -15.01 -12.01 19.97
N CYS A 218 -13.85 -12.12 19.31
CA CYS A 218 -12.91 -13.22 19.56
C CYS A 218 -11.80 -12.87 20.55
N SER A 219 -11.30 -11.62 20.50
CA SER A 219 -10.16 -11.17 21.32
C SER A 219 -10.54 -10.19 22.42
N HIS A 220 -11.83 -9.84 22.54
CA HIS A 220 -12.35 -8.85 23.51
C HIS A 220 -11.63 -7.50 23.47
N SER A 221 -11.01 -7.16 22.34
CA SER A 221 -10.23 -5.93 22.17
C SER A 221 -10.27 -5.44 20.73
N ILE A 222 -10.37 -4.12 20.53
CA ILE A 222 -10.22 -3.48 19.22
C ILE A 222 -8.76 -3.09 18.91
N LEU A 223 -7.89 -3.06 19.92
CA LEU A 223 -6.52 -2.58 19.81
C LEU A 223 -5.71 -3.22 18.68
N PRO A 224 -5.76 -4.54 18.46
CA PRO A 224 -4.97 -5.19 17.41
C PRO A 224 -5.28 -4.72 16.00
N VAL A 225 -6.48 -4.19 15.78
CA VAL A 225 -6.99 -3.81 14.45
C VAL A 225 -7.15 -2.30 14.29
N LEU A 226 -6.98 -1.53 15.36
CA LEU A 226 -7.28 -0.09 15.42
C LEU A 226 -6.58 0.70 14.30
N LEU A 227 -5.30 0.42 14.04
CA LEU A 227 -4.51 1.14 13.04
C LEU A 227 -4.88 0.80 11.59
N ILE A 228 -5.61 -0.27 11.36
CA ILE A 228 -6.15 -0.63 10.05
C ILE A 228 -7.57 -0.09 9.90
N THR A 229 -8.39 -0.25 10.92
CA THR A 229 -9.81 0.11 10.86
C THR A 229 -10.03 1.62 10.91
N THR A 230 -9.23 2.36 11.67
CA THR A 230 -9.32 3.83 11.75
C THR A 230 -9.13 4.50 10.39
N PRO A 231 -8.04 4.25 9.62
CA PRO A 231 -7.90 4.84 8.29
C PRO A 231 -9.00 4.39 7.32
N SER A 232 -9.45 3.12 7.42
CA SER A 232 -10.52 2.58 6.57
C SER A 232 -11.87 3.26 6.81
N VAL A 233 -12.10 3.84 7.98
CA VAL A 233 -13.28 4.68 8.26
C VAL A 233 -13.04 6.13 7.85
N LEU A 234 -11.86 6.67 8.18
CA LEU A 234 -11.51 8.05 7.89
C LEU A 234 -11.30 8.36 6.40
N CYS A 235 -11.19 7.33 5.54
CA CYS A 235 -11.09 7.52 4.09
C CYS A 235 -12.31 8.23 3.48
N VAL A 236 -13.49 8.12 4.10
CA VAL A 236 -14.68 8.88 3.68
C VAL A 236 -14.45 10.39 3.84
N TRP A 237 -13.90 10.80 4.99
CA TRP A 237 -13.52 12.20 5.23
C TRP A 237 -12.45 12.64 4.23
N LEU A 238 -11.41 11.82 4.00
CA LEU A 238 -10.36 12.16 3.04
C LEU A 238 -10.91 12.29 1.61
N THR A 239 -11.89 11.45 1.23
CA THR A 239 -12.57 11.54 -0.07
C THR A 239 -13.31 12.85 -0.24
N THR A 240 -13.97 13.34 0.79
CA THR A 240 -14.70 14.64 0.70
C THR A 240 -13.78 15.85 0.74
N MET A 241 -12.59 15.73 1.35
CA MET A 241 -11.62 16.84 1.48
C MET A 241 -10.68 16.98 0.29
N SER A 242 -10.52 15.95 -0.51
CA SER A 242 -9.60 15.92 -1.66
C SER A 242 -10.23 16.37 -2.97
N ASN A 243 -11.45 16.91 -2.91
CA ASN A 243 -12.20 17.42 -4.07
C ASN A 243 -12.17 18.93 -4.15
#